data_357e4724973a31c273da99b98f76fba6
#
_entry.id   357e4724973a31c273da99b98f76fba6
#
_cell.length_a   1.000
_cell.length_b   1.000
_cell.length_c   1.000
_cell.angle_alpha   90.00
_cell.angle_beta   90.00
_cell.angle_gamma   90.00
#
_symmetry.space_group_name_H-M   'P 1'
#
loop_
_entity.id
_entity.type
_entity.pdbx_description
1 polymer ?
#
loop_
_entity_poly.entity_id
_entity_poly.type
_entity_poly.pdbx_seq_one_letter_code
_entity_poly.pdbx_strand_id
1 'polypeptide(L)'
;PRSTLFPYTTLFRSLDNLVIVKNNSGAIYYPQININNIGDWNYLEGYQMYMTSPDTLFVLGSMVEPENTPITLIQGWHIIPYLRNSEMAIEYALESLENSFLIVKDNSGNIYLPAIGINSIGNMRPGQSYYIYMLYLDTLIYPEN
;
A
#
# COMPACT_ATOMS: atom_id res chain seq x y z
N PRO A 1 18.37 -2.38 -18.28
CA PRO A 1 17.01 -2.63 -18.72
C PRO A 1 16.12 -1.52 -18.16
N ARG A 2 15.51 -0.75 -19.06
CA ARG A 2 14.56 0.28 -18.67
C ARG A 2 13.30 -0.42 -18.19
N SER A 3 12.97 -0.30 -16.91
CA SER A 3 11.63 -0.60 -16.43
C SER A 3 10.70 0.35 -17.18
N THR A 4 9.93 -0.16 -18.12
CA THR A 4 8.82 0.57 -18.71
C THR A 4 7.74 0.70 -17.65
N LEU A 5 7.85 1.75 -16.83
CA LEU A 5 6.76 2.21 -15.99
C LEU A 5 5.65 2.66 -16.94
N PHE A 6 4.57 1.89 -17.01
CA PHE A 6 3.40 2.32 -17.77
C PHE A 6 2.83 3.59 -17.13
N PRO A 7 2.52 4.62 -17.93
CA PRO A 7 1.87 5.81 -17.41
C PRO A 7 0.60 5.44 -16.66
N TYR A 8 0.33 6.08 -15.54
CA TYR A 8 -0.85 5.88 -14.69
C TYR A 8 -2.16 5.81 -15.46
N THR A 9 -2.29 6.68 -16.46
CA THR A 9 -3.44 6.73 -17.35
C THR A 9 -3.69 5.42 -18.12
N THR A 10 -2.66 4.62 -18.37
CA THR A 10 -2.78 3.33 -19.06
C THR A 10 -3.20 2.23 -18.08
N LEU A 11 -2.72 2.27 -16.82
CA LEU A 11 -3.01 1.27 -15.81
C LEU A 11 -4.50 1.28 -15.40
N PHE A 12 -5.09 2.47 -15.23
CA PHE A 12 -6.47 2.64 -14.76
C PHE A 12 -7.52 2.83 -15.86
N ARG A 13 -7.12 2.92 -17.12
CA ARG A 13 -8.05 3.06 -18.26
C ARG A 13 -9.01 1.88 -18.42
N SER A 14 -8.67 0.72 -17.87
CA SER A 14 -9.50 -0.49 -17.92
C SER A 14 -10.52 -0.56 -16.79
N LEU A 15 -10.53 0.40 -15.86
CA LEU A 15 -11.44 0.43 -14.72
C LEU A 15 -12.56 1.45 -14.96
N ASP A 16 -13.64 1.01 -15.60
CA ASP A 16 -14.82 1.87 -15.88
C ASP A 16 -15.54 2.33 -14.60
N ASN A 17 -15.36 1.58 -13.51
CA ASN A 17 -16.01 1.82 -12.23
C ASN A 17 -15.15 2.66 -11.26
N LEU A 18 -13.97 3.11 -11.67
CA LEU A 18 -13.09 3.91 -10.84
C LEU A 18 -13.57 5.36 -10.76
N VAL A 19 -13.77 5.86 -9.54
CA VAL A 19 -14.12 7.27 -9.29
C VAL A 19 -12.86 8.08 -9.03
N ILE A 20 -12.06 7.69 -8.03
CA ILE A 20 -10.88 8.45 -7.61
C ILE A 20 -9.82 7.52 -7.01
N VAL A 21 -8.56 7.85 -7.23
CA VAL A 21 -7.41 7.27 -6.52
C VAL A 21 -6.71 8.36 -5.71
N LYS A 22 -6.28 8.03 -4.51
CA LYS A 22 -5.44 8.87 -3.65
C LYS A 22 -4.17 8.13 -3.29
N ASN A 23 -3.05 8.85 -3.26
CA ASN A 23 -1.80 8.32 -2.75
C ASN A 23 -1.52 8.79 -1.31
N ASN A 24 -0.36 8.40 -0.78
CA ASN A 24 0.06 8.74 0.58
C ASN A 24 0.24 10.25 0.82
N SER A 25 0.61 11.04 -0.19
CA SER A 25 0.79 12.50 -0.09
C SER A 25 -0.52 13.30 -0.24
N GLY A 26 -1.64 12.61 -0.49
CA GLY A 26 -2.94 13.24 -0.77
C GLY A 26 -3.10 13.72 -2.21
N ALA A 27 -2.17 13.39 -3.12
CA ALA A 27 -2.36 13.61 -4.53
C ALA A 27 -3.47 12.70 -5.07
N ILE A 28 -4.19 13.15 -6.09
CA ILE A 28 -5.36 12.45 -6.63
C ILE A 28 -5.24 12.18 -8.13
N TYR A 29 -5.85 11.08 -8.54
CA TYR A 29 -6.25 10.79 -9.91
C TYR A 29 -7.77 10.72 -9.97
N TYR A 30 -8.40 11.63 -10.73
CA TYR A 30 -9.85 11.71 -10.89
C TYR A 30 -10.19 11.79 -12.39
N PRO A 31 -10.41 10.63 -13.04
CA PRO A 31 -10.53 10.56 -14.51
C PRO A 31 -11.73 11.33 -15.06
N GLN A 32 -12.85 11.41 -14.34
CA GLN A 32 -14.07 12.07 -14.82
C GLN A 32 -13.90 13.57 -15.08
N ILE A 33 -12.98 14.21 -14.36
CA ILE A 33 -12.67 15.64 -14.53
C ILE A 33 -11.23 15.86 -15.00
N ASN A 34 -10.59 14.81 -15.51
CA ASN A 34 -9.24 14.84 -16.11
C ASN A 34 -8.16 15.40 -15.18
N ILE A 35 -8.22 15.08 -13.89
CA ILE A 35 -7.17 15.42 -12.91
C ILE A 35 -6.25 14.23 -12.72
N ASN A 36 -4.94 14.46 -12.86
CA ASN A 36 -3.89 13.50 -12.50
C ASN A 36 -2.72 14.23 -11.83
N ASN A 37 -2.74 14.30 -10.51
CA ASN A 37 -1.68 14.87 -9.69
C ASN A 37 -0.76 13.80 -9.09
N ILE A 38 -1.09 12.51 -9.28
CA ILE A 38 -0.27 11.40 -8.79
C ILE A 38 0.94 11.19 -9.70
N GLY A 39 0.75 11.30 -11.01
CA GLY A 39 1.80 11.02 -12.00
C GLY A 39 1.98 9.53 -12.24
N ASP A 40 3.21 9.02 -12.09
CA ASP A 40 3.53 7.62 -12.31
C ASP A 40 3.25 6.75 -11.07
N TRP A 41 2.97 5.45 -11.32
CA TRP A 41 2.77 4.47 -10.24
C TRP A 41 4.07 4.24 -9.47
N ASN A 42 3.97 4.31 -8.13
CA ASN A 42 5.07 4.00 -7.23
C ASN A 42 4.73 2.75 -6.41
N TYR A 43 5.44 1.66 -6.62
CA TYR A 43 5.22 0.40 -5.91
C TYR A 43 5.69 0.43 -4.44
N LEU A 44 6.38 1.50 -4.01
CA LEU A 44 6.81 1.71 -2.62
C LEU A 44 5.76 2.43 -1.76
N GLU A 45 4.62 2.80 -2.35
CA GLU A 45 3.52 3.41 -1.61
C GLU A 45 2.19 2.68 -1.87
N GLY A 46 1.29 2.77 -0.92
CA GLY A 46 -0.07 2.27 -1.07
C GLY A 46 -1.00 3.33 -1.65
N TYR A 47 -2.12 2.88 -2.19
CA TYR A 47 -3.15 3.73 -2.79
C TYR A 47 -4.52 3.38 -2.24
N GLN A 48 -5.35 4.40 -2.09
CA GLN A 48 -6.76 4.26 -1.77
C GLN A 48 -7.59 4.52 -3.02
N MET A 49 -8.46 3.57 -3.38
CA MET A 49 -9.35 3.69 -4.53
C MET A 49 -10.81 3.70 -4.09
N TYR A 50 -11.60 4.58 -4.69
CA TYR A 50 -13.05 4.54 -4.58
C TYR A 50 -13.66 4.04 -5.89
N MET A 51 -14.44 2.96 -5.78
CA MET A 51 -15.05 2.27 -6.90
C MET A 51 -16.58 2.33 -6.75
N THR A 52 -17.31 2.49 -7.85
CA THR A 52 -18.80 2.43 -7.86
C THR A 52 -19.32 0.99 -7.83
N SER A 53 -18.54 0.05 -8.30
CA SER A 53 -18.81 -1.39 -8.27
C SER A 53 -17.49 -2.17 -8.29
N PRO A 54 -17.49 -3.46 -7.87
CA PRO A 54 -16.31 -4.31 -7.92
C PRO A 54 -15.73 -4.41 -9.33
N ASP A 55 -14.39 -4.37 -9.40
CA ASP A 55 -13.64 -4.54 -10.65
C ASP A 55 -12.29 -5.17 -10.35
N THR A 56 -11.56 -5.58 -11.38
CA THR A 56 -10.23 -6.21 -11.24
C THR A 56 -9.19 -5.41 -11.98
N LEU A 57 -8.21 -4.91 -11.23
CA LEU A 57 -7.04 -4.25 -11.77
C LEU A 57 -5.97 -5.28 -12.14
N PHE A 58 -5.58 -5.31 -13.42
CA PHE A 58 -4.47 -6.12 -13.90
C PHE A 58 -3.20 -5.28 -14.01
N VAL A 59 -2.17 -5.68 -13.27
CA VAL A 59 -0.85 -5.03 -13.29
C VAL A 59 0.17 -6.00 -13.85
N LEU A 60 0.86 -5.60 -14.92
CA LEU A 60 1.97 -6.35 -15.48
C LEU A 60 3.30 -5.76 -14.98
N GLY A 61 4.21 -6.61 -14.55
CA GLY A 61 5.52 -6.18 -14.07
C GLY A 61 6.37 -7.36 -13.61
N SER A 62 7.58 -7.07 -13.18
CA SER A 62 8.43 -8.05 -12.51
C SER A 62 8.04 -8.15 -11.04
N MET A 63 8.17 -9.34 -10.47
CA MET A 63 8.00 -9.54 -9.02
C MET A 63 9.05 -8.73 -8.26
N VAL A 64 8.62 -8.15 -7.16
CA VAL A 64 9.50 -7.45 -6.22
C VAL A 64 10.08 -8.48 -5.24
N GLU A 65 11.33 -8.31 -4.88
CA GLU A 65 11.97 -9.04 -3.77
C GLU A 65 11.75 -8.21 -2.49
N PRO A 66 10.78 -8.59 -1.64
CA PRO A 66 10.37 -7.75 -0.51
C PRO A 66 11.51 -7.47 0.48
N GLU A 67 12.35 -8.47 0.72
CA GLU A 67 13.52 -8.40 1.62
C GLU A 67 14.62 -7.44 1.11
N ASN A 68 14.64 -7.17 -0.20
CA ASN A 68 15.58 -6.27 -0.87
C ASN A 68 14.94 -4.92 -1.27
N THR A 69 13.71 -4.67 -0.82
CA THR A 69 12.94 -3.48 -1.19
C THR A 69 12.52 -2.70 0.06
N PRO A 70 13.46 -1.94 0.66
CA PRO A 70 13.18 -1.16 1.87
C PRO A 70 12.25 0.02 1.58
N ILE A 71 11.30 0.28 2.50
CA ILE A 71 10.39 1.42 2.47
C ILE A 71 10.68 2.31 3.68
N THR A 72 11.22 3.51 3.44
CA THR A 72 11.48 4.48 4.51
C THR A 72 10.18 5.18 4.89
N LEU A 73 9.84 5.15 6.18
CA LEU A 73 8.64 5.73 6.75
C LEU A 73 9.03 6.78 7.80
N ILE A 74 8.63 8.02 7.58
CA ILE A 74 8.83 9.12 8.55
C ILE A 74 7.71 9.10 9.59
N GLN A 75 7.81 9.89 10.65
CA GLN A 75 6.75 10.06 11.64
C GLN A 75 5.43 10.51 10.99
N GLY A 76 4.31 9.91 11.41
CA GLY A 76 2.97 10.25 10.94
C GLY A 76 2.28 9.12 10.17
N TRP A 77 1.18 9.44 9.49
CA TRP A 77 0.39 8.47 8.73
C TRP A 77 1.01 8.16 7.38
N HIS A 78 1.00 6.86 7.03
CA HIS A 78 1.37 6.34 5.71
C HIS A 78 0.36 5.32 5.22
N ILE A 79 0.25 5.20 3.90
CA ILE A 79 -0.38 4.06 3.24
C ILE A 79 0.74 3.19 2.71
N ILE A 80 0.96 2.03 3.34
CA ILE A 80 2.02 1.10 2.96
C ILE A 80 1.48 0.01 2.02
N PRO A 81 2.22 -0.34 0.94
CA PRO A 81 1.90 -1.48 0.11
C PRO A 81 2.31 -2.77 0.79
N TYR A 82 1.61 -3.87 0.54
CA TYR A 82 2.09 -5.19 0.94
C TYR A 82 2.83 -5.82 -0.25
N LEU A 83 4.15 -6.02 -0.11
CA LEU A 83 5.02 -6.39 -1.24
C LEU A 83 5.19 -7.90 -1.44
N ARG A 84 4.75 -8.72 -0.50
CA ARG A 84 4.85 -10.18 -0.60
C ARG A 84 3.79 -10.76 -1.53
N ASN A 85 4.06 -11.92 -2.09
CA ASN A 85 3.13 -12.68 -2.95
C ASN A 85 2.27 -13.69 -2.19
N SER A 86 2.50 -13.87 -0.89
CA SER A 86 1.76 -14.75 0.01
C SER A 86 1.34 -14.02 1.29
N GLU A 87 0.27 -14.49 1.93
CA GLU A 87 -0.17 -13.96 3.21
C GLU A 87 0.86 -14.18 4.32
N MET A 88 0.90 -13.27 5.28
CA MET A 88 1.72 -13.41 6.49
C MET A 88 1.05 -12.72 7.66
N ALA A 89 1.16 -13.29 8.85
CA ALA A 89 0.69 -12.65 10.06
C ALA A 89 1.35 -11.27 10.23
N ILE A 90 0.56 -10.27 10.59
CA ILE A 90 1.00 -8.86 10.62
C ILE A 90 2.19 -8.64 11.56
N GLU A 91 2.25 -9.40 12.65
CA GLU A 91 3.36 -9.34 13.61
C GLU A 91 4.71 -9.66 12.96
N TYR A 92 4.74 -10.68 12.09
CA TYR A 92 5.95 -11.07 11.38
C TYR A 92 6.22 -10.18 10.17
N ALA A 93 5.15 -9.76 9.47
CA ALA A 93 5.27 -8.89 8.31
C ALA A 93 5.89 -7.54 8.66
N LEU A 94 5.62 -7.01 9.86
CA LEU A 94 6.10 -5.71 10.34
C LEU A 94 7.21 -5.82 11.39
N GLU A 95 7.86 -6.97 11.52
CA GLU A 95 8.91 -7.21 12.51
C GLU A 95 10.06 -6.20 12.42
N SER A 96 10.39 -5.74 11.19
CA SER A 96 11.44 -4.73 10.97
C SER A 96 11.11 -3.36 11.59
N LEU A 97 9.84 -3.07 11.90
CA LEU A 97 9.37 -1.82 12.50
C LEU A 97 9.10 -1.92 14.00
N GLU A 98 9.68 -2.90 14.69
CA GLU A 98 9.44 -3.13 16.12
C GLU A 98 9.47 -1.83 16.93
N ASN A 99 8.37 -1.54 17.65
CA ASN A 99 8.18 -0.35 18.50
C ASN A 99 8.22 1.02 17.78
N SER A 100 8.34 1.08 16.47
CA SER A 100 8.41 2.34 15.72
C SER A 100 7.06 2.86 15.27
N PHE A 101 5.98 2.08 15.39
CA PHE A 101 4.63 2.48 15.01
C PHE A 101 3.63 2.29 16.15
N LEU A 102 2.52 3.03 16.08
CA LEU A 102 1.45 2.97 17.05
C LEU A 102 0.36 1.98 16.65
N ILE A 103 -0.13 2.08 15.43
CA ILE A 103 -1.32 1.36 14.95
C ILE A 103 -1.24 1.11 13.45
N VAL A 104 -1.81 -0.03 13.04
CA VAL A 104 -2.09 -0.33 11.64
C VAL A 104 -3.59 -0.51 11.46
N LYS A 105 -4.14 -0.09 10.31
CA LYS A 105 -5.55 -0.27 9.92
C LYS A 105 -5.63 -0.86 8.53
N ASP A 106 -6.60 -1.73 8.34
CA ASP A 106 -6.98 -2.18 7.00
C ASP A 106 -8.16 -1.38 6.43
N ASN A 107 -8.56 -1.71 5.20
CA ASN A 107 -9.68 -1.06 4.52
C ASN A 107 -11.06 -1.44 5.09
N SER A 108 -11.16 -2.48 5.90
CA SER A 108 -12.40 -2.97 6.52
C SER A 108 -12.62 -2.43 7.94
N GLY A 109 -11.69 -1.60 8.44
CA GLY A 109 -11.74 -1.05 9.78
C GLY A 109 -11.13 -1.94 10.87
N ASN A 110 -10.49 -3.06 10.49
CA ASN A 110 -9.71 -3.84 11.43
C ASN A 110 -8.43 -3.11 11.81
N ILE A 111 -7.95 -3.38 13.03
CA ILE A 111 -6.76 -2.72 13.57
C ILE A 111 -5.75 -3.73 14.14
N TYR A 112 -4.48 -3.33 14.10
CA TYR A 112 -3.40 -3.92 14.86
C TYR A 112 -2.77 -2.86 15.75
N LEU A 113 -2.88 -3.05 17.07
CA LEU A 113 -2.38 -2.14 18.10
C LEU A 113 -1.56 -2.96 19.10
N PRO A 114 -0.25 -3.17 18.83
CA PRO A 114 0.59 -4.10 19.58
C PRO A 114 0.73 -3.72 21.06
N ALA A 115 0.76 -2.43 21.38
CA ALA A 115 0.94 -1.94 22.75
C ALA A 115 -0.11 -2.46 23.76
N ILE A 116 -1.31 -2.81 23.29
CA ILE A 116 -2.38 -3.36 24.13
C ILE A 116 -2.88 -4.73 23.63
N GLY A 117 -2.13 -5.38 22.74
CA GLY A 117 -2.41 -6.74 22.29
C GLY A 117 -3.67 -6.89 21.42
N ILE A 118 -4.11 -5.83 20.74
CA ILE A 118 -5.24 -5.91 19.79
C ILE A 118 -4.73 -6.24 18.40
N ASN A 119 -5.23 -7.34 17.83
CA ASN A 119 -5.01 -7.71 16.43
C ASN A 119 -6.31 -8.29 15.83
N SER A 120 -7.06 -7.46 15.11
CA SER A 120 -8.22 -7.89 14.32
C SER A 120 -7.91 -7.98 12.82
N ILE A 121 -6.70 -7.58 12.37
CA ILE A 121 -6.26 -7.74 10.98
C ILE A 121 -5.87 -9.19 10.71
N GLY A 122 -5.13 -9.82 11.63
CA GLY A 122 -4.59 -11.17 11.46
C GLY A 122 -3.46 -11.21 10.43
N ASN A 123 -3.76 -11.63 9.21
CA ASN A 123 -2.78 -11.71 8.13
C ASN A 123 -2.85 -10.49 7.20
N MET A 124 -1.70 -9.97 6.84
CA MET A 124 -1.55 -9.08 5.68
C MET A 124 -1.61 -9.89 4.38
N ARG A 125 -2.17 -9.29 3.32
CA ARG A 125 -2.50 -10.00 2.08
C ARG A 125 -1.96 -9.32 0.83
N PRO A 126 -1.52 -10.08 -0.18
CA PRO A 126 -1.15 -9.53 -1.49
C PRO A 126 -2.29 -8.70 -2.10
N GLY A 127 -1.92 -7.62 -2.79
CA GLY A 127 -2.89 -6.72 -3.44
C GLY A 127 -3.58 -5.73 -2.51
N GLN A 128 -3.27 -5.74 -1.21
CA GLN A 128 -3.80 -4.79 -0.23
C GLN A 128 -2.76 -3.77 0.20
N SER A 129 -3.24 -2.62 0.61
CA SER A 129 -2.47 -1.59 1.30
C SER A 129 -3.04 -1.36 2.69
N TYR A 130 -2.21 -0.89 3.59
CA TYR A 130 -2.56 -0.69 4.99
C TYR A 130 -2.18 0.71 5.44
N TYR A 131 -3.00 1.32 6.30
CA TYR A 131 -2.65 2.57 6.98
C TYR A 131 -1.80 2.25 8.20
N ILE A 132 -0.66 2.92 8.34
CA ILE A 132 0.20 2.81 9.50
C ILE A 132 0.50 4.20 10.06
N TYR A 133 0.48 4.34 11.40
CA TYR A 133 0.95 5.55 12.06
C TYR A 133 2.31 5.32 12.69
N MET A 134 3.32 5.99 12.16
CA MET A 134 4.69 5.90 12.64
C MET A 134 4.93 6.88 13.79
N LEU A 135 5.51 6.39 14.88
CA LEU A 135 5.95 7.21 16.01
C LEU A 135 7.31 7.87 15.73
N TYR A 136 8.16 7.15 15.00
CA TYR A 136 9.52 7.56 14.66
C TYR A 136 9.82 7.21 13.21
N LEU A 137 10.87 7.85 12.65
CA LEU A 137 11.44 7.43 11.36
C LEU A 137 12.00 6.02 11.48
N ASP A 138 11.61 5.14 10.57
CA ASP A 138 12.12 3.77 10.47
C ASP A 138 12.00 3.25 9.04
N THR A 139 12.54 2.05 8.78
CA THR A 139 12.53 1.42 7.47
C THR A 139 11.82 0.07 7.52
N LEU A 140 10.71 -0.03 6.81
CA LEU A 140 9.99 -1.28 6.63
C LEU A 140 10.71 -2.17 5.62
N ILE A 141 11.06 -3.38 6.04
CA ILE A 141 11.59 -4.44 5.20
C ILE A 141 10.72 -5.67 5.45
N TYR A 142 10.00 -6.10 4.43
CA TYR A 142 9.20 -7.31 4.52
C TYR A 142 10.10 -8.55 4.48
N PRO A 143 9.75 -9.64 5.18
CA PRO A 143 10.41 -10.92 5.04
C PRO A 143 10.35 -11.45 3.60
N GLU A 144 11.27 -12.35 3.27
CA GLU A 144 11.32 -13.08 1.99
C GLU A 144 9.99 -13.82 1.70
N ASN A 145 9.63 -13.93 0.41
CA ASN A 145 8.44 -14.63 -0.07
C ASN A 145 8.42 -16.12 0.26
#